data_02e6c8622a74350550b90fffb84a69b3
#
_entry.id   02e6c8622a74350550b90fffb84a69b3
#
_cell.length_a   1.000
_cell.length_b   1.000
_cell.length_c   1.000
_cell.angle_alpha   90.00
_cell.angle_beta   90.00
_cell.angle_gamma   90.00
#
_symmetry.space_group_name_H-M   'P 1'
#
loop_
_entity.id
_entity.type
_entity.pdbx_description
1 polymer ?
#
loop_
_entity_poly.entity_id
_entity_poly.type
_entity_poly.pdbx_seq_one_letter_code
_entity_poly.pdbx_strand_id
1 'polypeptide(L)'
;MPQRSAPNAGAKSGPLERQARAALRETAHTLAQLEKRAAPAVAAAAEMILGCFENGGTVFFCGNGGSAADAQHLAAEFSGRYLVDRPGLPAVALTSNSSAVTAIGNDYGYDEVFSRQLESLGSPGDVLVAISTSGRSESVRRAVRSAQELDMTVIGMTGARGGDFAALCDVALVTPSDVTPNIQEGHIAMGHAFCLLVERSLFPRGTPAAGPRRTPRKPRGVRPGTGPRTRSRA
;
A
#
# COMPACT_ATOMS: atom_id res chain seq x y z
N MET A 1 32.92 -20.82 29.99
CA MET A 1 31.96 -19.81 29.49
C MET A 1 31.07 -19.42 30.65
N PRO A 2 31.03 -18.15 31.12
CA PRO A 2 30.16 -17.76 32.22
C PRO A 2 28.70 -17.75 31.72
N GLN A 3 27.84 -18.48 32.39
CA GLN A 3 26.39 -18.48 32.21
C GLN A 3 25.85 -17.09 32.50
N ARG A 4 25.21 -16.42 31.54
CA ARG A 4 24.43 -15.21 31.79
C ARG A 4 23.21 -15.62 32.63
N SER A 5 23.20 -15.17 33.89
CA SER A 5 22.05 -15.31 34.78
C SER A 5 20.82 -14.65 34.19
N ALA A 6 19.68 -15.32 34.25
CA ALA A 6 18.38 -14.78 33.87
C ALA A 6 18.08 -13.49 34.67
N PRO A 7 17.41 -12.48 34.06
CA PRO A 7 17.12 -11.23 34.76
C PRO A 7 16.20 -11.50 35.96
N ASN A 8 16.61 -10.97 37.10
CA ASN A 8 15.93 -11.07 38.41
C ASN A 8 14.53 -10.44 38.29
N ALA A 9 13.46 -11.21 38.52
CA ALA A 9 12.05 -10.80 38.38
C ALA A 9 11.57 -9.73 39.42
N GLY A 10 12.47 -9.17 40.25
CA GLY A 10 12.15 -8.19 41.27
C GLY A 10 12.83 -6.82 41.11
N ALA A 11 13.65 -6.61 40.06
CA ALA A 11 14.32 -5.31 39.86
C ALA A 11 13.31 -4.27 39.33
N LYS A 12 13.23 -3.09 39.97
CA LYS A 12 12.46 -1.94 39.45
C LYS A 12 12.97 -1.62 38.05
N SER A 13 12.05 -1.60 37.06
CA SER A 13 12.39 -1.32 35.66
C SER A 13 13.16 -0.02 35.49
N GLY A 14 14.27 -0.05 34.75
CA GLY A 14 15.09 1.11 34.46
C GLY A 14 14.36 2.19 33.64
N PRO A 15 14.89 3.41 33.52
CA PRO A 15 14.24 4.50 32.79
C PRO A 15 13.96 4.14 31.32
N LEU A 16 14.90 3.49 30.61
CA LEU A 16 14.74 3.07 29.20
C LEU A 16 13.68 1.97 29.04
N GLU A 17 13.63 1.01 29.96
CA GLU A 17 12.59 -0.03 29.95
C GLU A 17 11.20 0.57 30.13
N ARG A 18 11.04 1.54 31.02
CA ARG A 18 9.75 2.24 31.19
C ARG A 18 9.33 2.99 29.92
N GLN A 19 10.27 3.67 29.24
CA GLN A 19 10.02 4.36 27.97
C GLN A 19 9.64 3.37 26.87
N ALA A 20 10.35 2.26 26.72
CA ALA A 20 10.03 1.22 25.76
C ALA A 20 8.63 0.64 25.99
N ARG A 21 8.29 0.33 27.28
CA ARG A 21 6.94 -0.14 27.63
C ARG A 21 5.85 0.89 27.32
N ALA A 22 6.14 2.18 27.46
CA ALA A 22 5.19 3.24 27.13
C ALA A 22 4.95 3.31 25.62
N ALA A 23 5.99 3.30 24.80
CA ALA A 23 5.89 3.30 23.35
C ALA A 23 5.11 2.07 22.85
N LEU A 24 5.43 0.87 23.30
CA LEU A 24 4.73 -0.36 22.92
C LEU A 24 3.24 -0.36 23.35
N ARG A 25 2.91 0.27 24.48
CA ARG A 25 1.51 0.43 24.91
C ARG A 25 0.74 1.39 24.00
N GLU A 26 1.38 2.46 23.54
CA GLU A 26 0.76 3.41 22.61
C GLU A 26 0.43 2.75 21.27
N THR A 27 1.38 1.96 20.72
CA THR A 27 1.14 1.11 19.55
C THR A 27 -0.02 0.15 19.77
N ALA A 28 -0.01 -0.61 20.86
CA ALA A 28 -1.06 -1.56 21.19
C ALA A 28 -2.44 -0.88 21.31
N HIS A 29 -2.49 0.32 21.89
CA HIS A 29 -3.71 1.12 21.98
C HIS A 29 -4.22 1.54 20.60
N THR A 30 -3.34 1.99 19.71
CA THR A 30 -3.69 2.35 18.32
C THR A 30 -4.25 1.15 17.58
N LEU A 31 -3.61 -0.01 17.66
CA LEU A 31 -4.07 -1.24 17.03
C LEU A 31 -5.43 -1.73 17.56
N ALA A 32 -5.67 -1.63 18.88
CA ALA A 32 -6.97 -1.95 19.47
C ALA A 32 -8.11 -1.03 18.99
N GLN A 33 -7.79 0.21 18.60
CA GLN A 33 -8.78 1.10 18.00
C GLN A 33 -9.08 0.73 16.54
N LEU A 34 -8.07 0.21 15.79
CA LEU A 34 -8.24 -0.23 14.41
C LEU A 34 -9.27 -1.35 14.28
N GLU A 35 -9.24 -2.35 15.18
CA GLU A 35 -10.22 -3.43 15.18
C GLU A 35 -11.66 -2.91 15.13
N LYS A 36 -11.96 -1.89 15.91
CA LYS A 36 -13.30 -1.33 16.03
C LYS A 36 -13.69 -0.39 14.88
N ARG A 37 -12.73 0.33 14.34
CA ARG A 37 -12.98 1.45 13.42
C ARG A 37 -12.70 1.12 11.96
N ALA A 38 -11.67 0.31 11.69
CA ALA A 38 -11.18 0.08 10.35
C ALA A 38 -11.65 -1.24 9.71
N ALA A 39 -12.17 -2.20 10.49
CA ALA A 39 -12.54 -3.51 9.97
C ALA A 39 -13.50 -3.45 8.75
N PRO A 40 -14.55 -2.61 8.70
CA PRO A 40 -15.40 -2.50 7.52
C PRO A 40 -14.62 -1.99 6.29
N ALA A 41 -13.76 -0.99 6.46
CA ALA A 41 -12.96 -0.44 5.36
C ALA A 41 -11.89 -1.46 4.87
N VAL A 42 -11.29 -2.22 5.77
CA VAL A 42 -10.37 -3.32 5.42
C VAL A 42 -11.08 -4.41 4.61
N ALA A 43 -12.32 -4.77 4.99
CA ALA A 43 -13.12 -5.73 4.24
C ALA A 43 -13.45 -5.20 2.83
N ALA A 44 -13.89 -3.94 2.70
CA ALA A 44 -14.16 -3.31 1.41
C ALA A 44 -12.90 -3.23 0.53
N ALA A 45 -11.74 -2.89 1.11
CA ALA A 45 -10.47 -2.92 0.38
C ALA A 45 -10.12 -4.33 -0.12
N ALA A 46 -10.34 -5.35 0.71
CA ALA A 46 -10.13 -6.73 0.29
C ALA A 46 -11.06 -7.15 -0.85
N GLU A 47 -12.34 -6.75 -0.82
CA GLU A 47 -13.31 -7.01 -1.90
C GLU A 47 -12.88 -6.35 -3.22
N MET A 48 -12.40 -5.11 -3.18
CA MET A 48 -11.87 -4.41 -4.36
C MET A 48 -10.65 -5.13 -4.95
N ILE A 49 -9.72 -5.57 -4.10
CA ILE A 49 -8.53 -6.33 -4.53
C ILE A 49 -8.93 -7.69 -5.10
N LEU A 50 -9.91 -8.38 -4.49
CA LEU A 50 -10.45 -9.64 -5.01
C LEU A 50 -11.01 -9.45 -6.41
N GLY A 51 -11.90 -8.47 -6.59
CA GLY A 51 -12.47 -8.17 -7.90
C GLY A 51 -11.40 -7.84 -8.95
N CYS A 52 -10.34 -7.12 -8.58
CA CYS A 52 -9.22 -6.85 -9.45
C CYS A 52 -8.53 -8.15 -9.91
N PHE A 53 -8.18 -9.04 -9.00
CA PHE A 53 -7.51 -10.30 -9.35
C PHE A 53 -8.40 -11.26 -10.14
N GLU A 54 -9.68 -11.38 -9.81
CA GLU A 54 -10.68 -12.19 -10.52
C GLU A 54 -10.84 -11.76 -11.98
N ASN A 55 -10.69 -10.45 -12.25
CA ASN A 55 -10.71 -9.88 -13.60
C ASN A 55 -9.33 -9.81 -14.27
N GLY A 56 -8.29 -10.43 -13.69
CA GLY A 56 -6.94 -10.49 -14.27
C GLY A 56 -6.16 -9.17 -14.17
N GLY A 57 -6.60 -8.27 -13.29
CA GLY A 57 -5.94 -6.99 -13.01
C GLY A 57 -4.67 -7.12 -12.17
N THR A 58 -4.05 -5.97 -11.93
CA THR A 58 -2.82 -5.83 -11.14
C THR A 58 -3.07 -4.85 -9.98
N VAL A 59 -2.54 -5.15 -8.80
CA VAL A 59 -2.54 -4.23 -7.66
C VAL A 59 -1.22 -3.49 -7.61
N PHE A 60 -1.27 -2.17 -7.68
CA PHE A 60 -0.11 -1.28 -7.56
C PHE A 60 -0.05 -0.67 -6.17
N PHE A 61 1.16 -0.50 -5.66
CA PHE A 61 1.42 0.11 -4.35
C PHE A 61 2.36 1.28 -4.51
N CYS A 62 2.08 2.40 -3.83
CA CYS A 62 3.00 3.53 -3.76
C CYS A 62 3.00 4.18 -2.37
N GLY A 63 4.11 4.83 -2.03
CA GLY A 63 4.33 5.55 -0.77
C GLY A 63 5.76 6.03 -0.67
N ASN A 64 6.05 6.87 0.30
CA ASN A 64 7.39 7.44 0.53
C ASN A 64 7.98 6.97 1.87
N GLY A 65 9.30 6.90 1.99
CA GLY A 65 9.99 6.54 3.23
C GLY A 65 9.54 5.18 3.78
N GLY A 66 9.04 5.14 5.03
CA GLY A 66 8.49 3.93 5.65
C GLY A 66 7.29 3.37 4.88
N SER A 67 6.43 4.25 4.33
CA SER A 67 5.32 3.83 3.47
C SER A 67 5.78 3.24 2.13
N ALA A 68 7.01 3.56 1.65
CA ALA A 68 7.61 2.86 0.51
C ALA A 68 8.01 1.43 0.88
N ALA A 69 8.52 1.22 2.10
CA ALA A 69 8.81 -0.11 2.62
C ALA A 69 7.53 -0.95 2.76
N ASP A 70 6.45 -0.36 3.31
CA ASP A 70 5.14 -1.02 3.39
C ASP A 70 4.60 -1.38 2.00
N ALA A 71 4.73 -0.49 1.01
CA ALA A 71 4.33 -0.74 -0.37
C ALA A 71 5.05 -1.96 -0.97
N GLN A 72 6.36 -2.07 -0.76
CA GLN A 72 7.16 -3.21 -1.23
C GLN A 72 6.79 -4.49 -0.49
N HIS A 73 6.63 -4.42 0.82
CA HIS A 73 6.24 -5.54 1.66
C HIS A 73 4.89 -6.12 1.20
N LEU A 74 3.85 -5.29 1.11
CA LEU A 74 2.51 -5.74 0.73
C LEU A 74 2.44 -6.25 -0.72
N ALA A 75 3.19 -5.66 -1.65
CA ALA A 75 3.31 -6.20 -3.00
C ALA A 75 3.96 -7.59 -3.01
N ALA A 76 4.94 -7.83 -2.13
CA ALA A 76 5.59 -9.13 -2.00
C ALA A 76 4.65 -10.20 -1.40
N GLU A 77 3.76 -9.83 -0.48
CA GLU A 77 2.75 -10.74 0.07
C GLU A 77 1.80 -11.28 -0.99
N PHE A 78 1.48 -10.48 -2.01
CA PHE A 78 0.68 -10.94 -3.15
C PHE A 78 1.49 -11.67 -4.20
N SER A 79 2.61 -11.11 -4.64
CA SER A 79 3.41 -11.66 -5.76
C SER A 79 4.16 -12.94 -5.37
N GLY A 80 4.53 -13.10 -4.11
CA GLY A 80 5.04 -14.33 -3.52
C GLY A 80 3.90 -15.19 -2.94
N ARG A 81 3.85 -15.28 -1.64
CA ARG A 81 2.75 -15.90 -0.87
C ARG A 81 2.60 -15.19 0.47
N TYR A 82 1.40 -15.22 1.05
CA TYR A 82 1.20 -14.74 2.42
C TYR A 82 1.33 -15.89 3.44
N LEU A 83 0.31 -16.69 3.64
CA LEU A 83 0.34 -17.82 4.59
C LEU A 83 0.34 -19.20 3.93
N VAL A 84 -0.31 -19.35 2.78
CA VAL A 84 -0.44 -20.63 2.10
C VAL A 84 0.40 -20.67 0.82
N ASP A 85 0.89 -21.84 0.46
CA ASP A 85 1.55 -22.07 -0.82
C ASP A 85 0.52 -21.96 -1.95
N ARG A 86 0.75 -21.05 -2.88
CA ARG A 86 -0.16 -20.70 -3.97
C ARG A 86 0.56 -19.99 -5.12
N PRO A 87 -0.03 -19.92 -6.32
CA PRO A 87 0.48 -19.08 -7.39
C PRO A 87 0.57 -17.60 -6.97
N GLY A 88 1.59 -16.89 -7.43
CA GLY A 88 1.73 -15.46 -7.23
C GLY A 88 0.57 -14.68 -7.87
N LEU A 89 0.14 -13.62 -7.21
CA LEU A 89 -0.89 -12.68 -7.67
C LEU A 89 -0.21 -11.42 -8.26
N PRO A 90 -0.74 -10.82 -9.35
CA PRO A 90 -0.11 -9.65 -9.98
C PRO A 90 -0.10 -8.43 -9.04
N ALA A 91 1.05 -8.12 -8.45
CA ALA A 91 1.22 -6.97 -7.56
C ALA A 91 2.57 -6.30 -7.81
N VAL A 92 2.60 -4.97 -7.81
CA VAL A 92 3.78 -4.16 -8.13
C VAL A 92 3.91 -3.00 -7.16
N ALA A 93 5.06 -2.88 -6.50
CA ALA A 93 5.42 -1.67 -5.78
C ALA A 93 6.14 -0.70 -6.73
N LEU A 94 5.57 0.49 -6.95
CA LEU A 94 6.14 1.53 -7.80
C LEU A 94 7.43 2.14 -7.22
N THR A 95 7.79 1.74 -6.01
CA THR A 95 8.98 2.15 -5.28
C THR A 95 10.18 1.22 -5.50
N SER A 96 9.99 0.06 -6.14
CA SER A 96 11.03 -0.98 -6.23
C SER A 96 12.00 -0.79 -7.40
N ASN A 97 11.57 -0.14 -8.48
CA ASN A 97 12.45 0.16 -9.61
C ASN A 97 13.18 1.48 -9.37
N SER A 98 14.37 1.40 -8.75
CA SER A 98 15.19 2.57 -8.43
C SER A 98 15.59 3.39 -9.66
N SER A 99 15.81 2.74 -10.80
CA SER A 99 16.13 3.45 -12.06
C SER A 99 14.94 4.28 -12.54
N ALA A 100 13.71 3.76 -12.50
CA ALA A 100 12.52 4.52 -12.85
C ALA A 100 12.29 5.70 -11.89
N VAL A 101 12.39 5.46 -10.57
CA VAL A 101 12.20 6.50 -9.55
C VAL A 101 13.23 7.62 -9.71
N THR A 102 14.51 7.28 -9.89
CA THR A 102 15.58 8.28 -10.00
C THR A 102 15.54 9.03 -11.33
N ALA A 103 15.30 8.35 -12.46
CA ALA A 103 15.21 9.01 -13.78
C ALA A 103 13.99 9.94 -13.84
N ILE A 104 12.80 9.47 -13.43
CA ILE A 104 11.60 10.32 -13.41
C ILE A 104 11.79 11.50 -12.45
N GLY A 105 12.35 11.23 -11.25
CA GLY A 105 12.61 12.29 -10.27
C GLY A 105 13.59 13.35 -10.78
N ASN A 106 14.61 12.97 -11.55
CA ASN A 106 15.57 13.89 -12.16
C ASN A 106 14.96 14.70 -13.31
N ASP A 107 14.20 14.05 -14.19
CA ASP A 107 13.75 14.63 -15.45
C ASP A 107 12.43 15.40 -15.33
N TYR A 108 11.53 14.97 -14.44
CA TYR A 108 10.17 15.50 -14.30
C TYR A 108 9.86 16.02 -12.89
N GLY A 109 10.74 15.78 -11.93
CA GLY A 109 10.52 16.09 -10.51
C GLY A 109 9.95 14.92 -9.72
N TYR A 110 10.23 14.94 -8.41
CA TYR A 110 9.87 13.83 -7.52
C TYR A 110 8.35 13.61 -7.41
N ASP A 111 7.56 14.64 -7.65
CA ASP A 111 6.11 14.56 -7.59
C ASP A 111 5.51 13.65 -8.67
N GLU A 112 6.25 13.35 -9.73
CA GLU A 112 5.83 12.51 -10.87
C GLU A 112 6.28 11.06 -10.77
N VAL A 113 7.05 10.69 -9.73
CA VAL A 113 7.71 9.36 -9.68
C VAL A 113 6.74 8.19 -9.69
N PHE A 114 5.51 8.35 -9.21
CA PHE A 114 4.50 7.29 -9.20
C PHE A 114 3.48 7.47 -10.32
N SER A 115 2.99 8.69 -10.57
CA SER A 115 2.02 9.01 -11.62
C SER A 115 2.50 8.52 -12.98
N ARG A 116 3.74 8.86 -13.34
CA ARG A 116 4.31 8.50 -14.64
C ARG A 116 4.51 6.99 -14.83
N GLN A 117 4.79 6.26 -13.76
CA GLN A 117 4.82 4.79 -13.83
C GLN A 117 3.42 4.21 -14.03
N LEU A 118 2.39 4.73 -13.36
CA LEU A 118 1.01 4.32 -13.56
C LEU A 118 0.50 4.59 -14.97
N GLU A 119 0.82 5.74 -15.57
CA GLU A 119 0.49 6.06 -16.96
C GLU A 119 0.99 5.02 -17.96
N SER A 120 2.12 4.37 -17.66
CA SER A 120 2.69 3.34 -18.52
C SER A 120 2.22 1.91 -18.21
N LEU A 121 1.93 1.61 -16.95
CA LEU A 121 1.67 0.25 -16.45
C LEU A 121 0.19 -0.01 -16.14
N GLY A 122 -0.52 0.99 -15.61
CA GLY A 122 -1.89 0.87 -15.14
C GLY A 122 -2.90 0.69 -16.26
N SER A 123 -4.01 0.07 -15.99
CA SER A 123 -5.12 -0.18 -16.92
C SER A 123 -6.46 -0.13 -16.18
N PRO A 124 -7.58 0.12 -16.86
CA PRO A 124 -8.90 0.03 -16.26
C PRO A 124 -9.11 -1.29 -15.51
N GLY A 125 -9.68 -1.21 -14.30
CA GLY A 125 -9.92 -2.37 -13.44
C GLY A 125 -8.73 -2.80 -12.58
N ASP A 126 -7.56 -2.18 -12.72
CA ASP A 126 -6.46 -2.33 -11.77
C ASP A 126 -6.77 -1.58 -10.46
N VAL A 127 -6.03 -1.87 -9.40
CA VAL A 127 -6.14 -1.21 -8.10
C VAL A 127 -4.84 -0.48 -7.76
N LEU A 128 -4.96 0.75 -7.25
CA LEU A 128 -3.85 1.46 -6.60
C LEU A 128 -4.07 1.48 -5.08
N VAL A 129 -3.12 0.97 -4.32
CA VAL A 129 -2.99 1.19 -2.88
C VAL A 129 -2.01 2.32 -2.64
N ALA A 130 -2.53 3.49 -2.28
CA ALA A 130 -1.78 4.73 -2.10
C ALA A 130 -1.54 5.01 -0.61
N ILE A 131 -0.27 5.01 -0.16
CA ILE A 131 0.09 5.07 1.25
C ILE A 131 0.73 6.43 1.58
N SER A 132 0.05 7.24 2.41
CA SER A 132 0.56 8.54 2.85
C SER A 132 0.13 8.82 4.29
N THR A 133 1.05 8.75 5.26
CA THR A 133 0.75 8.97 6.69
C THR A 133 0.10 10.32 6.97
N SER A 134 0.49 11.37 6.26
CA SER A 134 -0.04 12.73 6.42
C SER A 134 -1.17 13.07 5.43
N GLY A 135 -1.37 12.27 4.37
CA GLY A 135 -2.25 12.59 3.25
C GLY A 135 -1.79 13.77 2.38
N ARG A 136 -0.59 14.34 2.63
CA ARG A 136 -0.10 15.56 1.95
C ARG A 136 1.00 15.33 0.94
N SER A 137 1.48 14.09 0.77
CA SER A 137 2.52 13.78 -0.20
C SER A 137 2.02 14.01 -1.64
N GLU A 138 2.57 14.98 -2.34
CA GLU A 138 2.11 15.34 -3.69
C GLU A 138 2.37 14.20 -4.68
N SER A 139 3.50 13.49 -4.59
CA SER A 139 3.76 12.32 -5.44
C SER A 139 2.70 11.23 -5.31
N VAL A 140 2.20 10.99 -4.09
CA VAL A 140 1.13 10.02 -3.84
C VAL A 140 -0.23 10.56 -4.33
N ARG A 141 -0.51 11.85 -4.12
CA ARG A 141 -1.75 12.49 -4.60
C ARG A 141 -1.83 12.52 -6.13
N ARG A 142 -0.72 12.76 -6.82
CA ARG A 142 -0.65 12.66 -8.29
C ARG A 142 -0.88 11.23 -8.78
N ALA A 143 -0.30 10.24 -8.11
CA ALA A 143 -0.59 8.84 -8.41
C ALA A 143 -2.09 8.51 -8.29
N VAL A 144 -2.77 9.04 -7.27
CA VAL A 144 -4.23 8.88 -7.12
C VAL A 144 -4.99 9.48 -8.30
N ARG A 145 -4.65 10.71 -8.71
CA ARG A 145 -5.29 11.36 -9.88
C ARG A 145 -5.05 10.56 -11.16
N SER A 146 -3.81 10.13 -11.42
CA SER A 146 -3.51 9.29 -12.59
C SER A 146 -4.24 7.95 -12.57
N ALA A 147 -4.40 7.32 -11.39
CA ALA A 147 -5.19 6.11 -11.25
C ALA A 147 -6.66 6.35 -11.61
N GLN A 148 -7.26 7.45 -11.15
CA GLN A 148 -8.63 7.84 -11.49
C GLN A 148 -8.80 8.10 -13.00
N GLU A 149 -7.87 8.82 -13.63
CA GLU A 149 -7.85 9.06 -15.08
C GLU A 149 -7.69 7.77 -15.92
N LEU A 150 -7.17 6.71 -15.31
CA LEU A 150 -6.99 5.39 -15.91
C LEU A 150 -8.15 4.42 -15.61
N ASP A 151 -9.23 4.88 -14.98
CA ASP A 151 -10.35 4.05 -14.51
C ASP A 151 -9.89 2.90 -13.58
N MET A 152 -8.91 3.17 -12.73
CA MET A 152 -8.44 2.28 -11.66
C MET A 152 -9.20 2.58 -10.37
N THR A 153 -9.35 1.56 -9.53
CA THR A 153 -9.87 1.72 -8.16
C THR A 153 -8.74 2.17 -7.22
N VAL A 154 -9.04 3.08 -6.30
CA VAL A 154 -8.05 3.65 -5.37
C VAL A 154 -8.38 3.31 -3.92
N ILE A 155 -7.45 2.64 -3.25
CA ILE A 155 -7.46 2.39 -1.81
C ILE A 155 -6.41 3.31 -1.17
N GLY A 156 -6.85 4.24 -0.31
CA GLY A 156 -5.95 5.14 0.42
C GLY A 156 -5.62 4.61 1.81
N MET A 157 -4.37 4.74 2.24
CA MET A 157 -3.94 4.45 3.62
C MET A 157 -3.35 5.71 4.23
N THR A 158 -3.91 6.21 5.36
CA THR A 158 -3.50 7.48 5.95
C THR A 158 -3.67 7.50 7.48
N GLY A 159 -3.15 8.56 8.12
CA GLY A 159 -3.38 8.84 9.55
C GLY A 159 -4.63 9.71 9.77
N ALA A 160 -4.89 10.07 11.04
CA ALA A 160 -6.08 10.81 11.45
C ALA A 160 -6.22 12.19 10.77
N ARG A 161 -5.11 12.80 10.33
CA ARG A 161 -5.11 14.11 9.64
C ARG A 161 -5.23 14.04 8.13
N GLY A 162 -5.39 12.86 7.54
CA GLY A 162 -5.42 12.66 6.10
C GLY A 162 -6.79 12.80 5.45
N GLY A 163 -7.74 13.55 6.04
CA GLY A 163 -9.14 13.61 5.59
C GLY A 163 -9.31 14.02 4.12
N ASP A 164 -8.61 15.06 3.66
CA ASP A 164 -8.67 15.50 2.26
C ASP A 164 -8.12 14.44 1.28
N PHE A 165 -7.13 13.68 1.70
CA PHE A 165 -6.60 12.56 0.92
C PHE A 165 -7.57 11.38 0.93
N ALA A 166 -8.17 11.07 2.08
CA ALA A 166 -9.16 10.01 2.20
C ALA A 166 -10.37 10.24 1.27
N ALA A 167 -10.78 11.50 1.10
CA ALA A 167 -11.89 11.88 0.22
C ALA A 167 -11.59 11.69 -1.28
N LEU A 168 -10.31 11.51 -1.67
CA LEU A 168 -9.92 11.22 -3.06
C LEU A 168 -9.98 9.72 -3.39
N CYS A 169 -10.17 8.85 -2.39
CA CYS A 169 -10.05 7.40 -2.55
C CYS A 169 -11.44 6.74 -2.53
N ASP A 170 -11.62 5.64 -3.25
CA ASP A 170 -12.85 4.85 -3.21
C ASP A 170 -13.05 4.21 -1.84
N VAL A 171 -11.95 3.78 -1.19
CA VAL A 171 -11.90 3.33 0.21
C VAL A 171 -10.69 3.93 0.90
N ALA A 172 -10.87 4.41 2.12
CA ALA A 172 -9.79 4.93 2.96
C ALA A 172 -9.61 4.10 4.24
N LEU A 173 -8.40 3.60 4.44
CA LEU A 173 -7.93 2.92 5.64
C LEU A 173 -7.24 3.95 6.54
N VAL A 174 -7.93 4.43 7.56
CA VAL A 174 -7.46 5.51 8.42
C VAL A 174 -6.97 4.96 9.75
N THR A 175 -5.68 5.13 10.03
CA THR A 175 -5.12 4.86 11.36
C THR A 175 -5.46 6.02 12.31
N PRO A 176 -6.10 5.77 13.47
CA PRO A 176 -6.54 6.81 14.40
C PRO A 176 -5.37 7.34 15.26
N SER A 177 -4.33 7.83 14.60
CA SER A 177 -3.14 8.40 15.22
C SER A 177 -2.59 9.55 14.38
N ASP A 178 -1.90 10.49 15.06
CA ASP A 178 -1.14 11.58 14.43
C ASP A 178 0.37 11.35 14.52
N VAL A 179 0.78 10.26 15.16
CA VAL A 179 2.18 9.88 15.37
C VAL A 179 2.63 8.95 14.25
N THR A 180 3.55 9.39 13.40
CA THR A 180 3.97 8.68 12.18
C THR A 180 4.33 7.21 12.39
N PRO A 181 5.17 6.80 13.38
CA PRO A 181 5.40 5.38 13.65
C PRO A 181 4.12 4.59 13.89
N ASN A 182 3.23 5.06 14.76
CA ASN A 182 1.98 4.37 15.07
C ASN A 182 1.04 4.29 13.85
N ILE A 183 1.08 5.30 12.97
CA ILE A 183 0.33 5.27 11.70
C ILE A 183 0.88 4.14 10.80
N GLN A 184 2.19 4.03 10.66
CA GLN A 184 2.84 2.99 9.84
C GLN A 184 2.57 1.59 10.40
N GLU A 185 2.66 1.40 11.71
CA GLU A 185 2.29 0.14 12.37
C GLU A 185 0.82 -0.22 12.12
N GLY A 186 -0.07 0.76 12.13
CA GLY A 186 -1.47 0.59 11.74
C GLY A 186 -1.64 0.23 10.27
N HIS A 187 -0.90 0.88 9.38
CA HIS A 187 -0.93 0.60 7.94
C HIS A 187 -0.55 -0.85 7.65
N ILE A 188 0.59 -1.32 8.18
CA ILE A 188 1.01 -2.70 7.92
C ILE A 188 0.05 -3.72 8.54
N ALA A 189 -0.54 -3.45 9.70
CA ALA A 189 -1.54 -4.31 10.32
C ALA A 189 -2.81 -4.45 9.45
N MET A 190 -3.34 -3.34 8.92
CA MET A 190 -4.47 -3.35 7.99
C MET A 190 -4.10 -4.01 6.65
N GLY A 191 -2.88 -3.78 6.17
CA GLY A 191 -2.30 -4.42 4.98
C GLY A 191 -2.29 -5.94 5.10
N HIS A 192 -1.75 -6.46 6.19
CA HIS A 192 -1.77 -7.90 6.47
C HIS A 192 -3.21 -8.45 6.57
N ALA A 193 -4.14 -7.68 7.13
CA ALA A 193 -5.53 -8.10 7.25
C ALA A 193 -6.19 -8.26 5.87
N PHE A 194 -6.05 -7.31 4.94
CA PHE A 194 -6.61 -7.49 3.60
C PHE A 194 -5.87 -8.59 2.81
N CYS A 195 -4.54 -8.76 2.96
CA CYS A 195 -3.81 -9.89 2.37
C CYS A 195 -4.38 -11.24 2.83
N LEU A 196 -4.66 -11.37 4.14
CA LEU A 196 -5.28 -12.55 4.71
C LEU A 196 -6.67 -12.83 4.12
N LEU A 197 -7.51 -11.80 4.02
CA LEU A 197 -8.88 -11.93 3.50
C LEU A 197 -8.85 -12.35 2.03
N VAL A 198 -8.03 -11.70 1.22
CA VAL A 198 -7.87 -12.01 -0.21
C VAL A 198 -7.34 -13.43 -0.40
N GLU A 199 -6.27 -13.82 0.32
CA GLU A 199 -5.71 -15.16 0.21
C GLU A 199 -6.71 -16.24 0.61
N ARG A 200 -7.46 -16.06 1.69
CA ARG A 200 -8.48 -17.02 2.13
C ARG A 200 -9.64 -17.15 1.16
N SER A 201 -10.02 -16.07 0.49
CA SER A 201 -11.11 -16.07 -0.49
C SER A 201 -10.71 -16.76 -1.80
N LEU A 202 -9.52 -16.46 -2.32
CA LEU A 202 -9.03 -17.05 -3.58
C LEU A 202 -8.51 -18.48 -3.40
N PHE A 203 -7.99 -18.81 -2.21
CA PHE A 203 -7.33 -20.08 -1.93
C PHE A 203 -7.86 -20.71 -0.62
N PRO A 204 -9.14 -21.10 -0.55
CA PRO A 204 -9.67 -21.78 0.62
C PRO A 204 -8.93 -23.10 0.85
N ARG A 205 -8.65 -23.44 2.12
CA ARG A 205 -7.83 -24.59 2.52
C ARG A 205 -8.29 -25.87 1.80
N GLY A 206 -7.39 -26.50 1.07
CA GLY A 206 -7.61 -27.80 0.41
C GLY A 206 -7.91 -27.74 -1.09
N THR A 207 -7.98 -26.57 -1.71
CA THR A 207 -8.14 -26.46 -3.16
C THR A 207 -6.80 -26.08 -3.79
N PRO A 208 -6.16 -26.94 -4.62
CA PRO A 208 -5.11 -26.48 -5.54
C PRO A 208 -5.77 -25.47 -6.48
N ALA A 209 -5.50 -24.18 -6.30
CA ALA A 209 -6.11 -23.17 -7.14
C ALA A 209 -5.55 -23.29 -8.56
N ALA A 210 -6.45 -23.41 -9.52
CA ALA A 210 -6.16 -22.91 -10.85
C ALA A 210 -5.90 -21.41 -10.68
N GLY A 211 -4.65 -20.96 -10.86
CA GLY A 211 -4.30 -19.55 -10.77
C GLY A 211 -5.24 -18.70 -11.65
N PRO A 212 -5.46 -17.43 -11.33
CA PRO A 212 -6.35 -16.57 -12.08
C PRO A 212 -6.03 -16.68 -13.57
N ARG A 213 -7.04 -17.05 -14.39
CA ARG A 213 -6.87 -17.11 -15.83
C ARG A 213 -6.60 -15.70 -16.32
N ARG A 214 -5.35 -15.41 -16.68
CA ARG A 214 -5.01 -14.15 -17.35
C ARG A 214 -5.80 -14.10 -18.67
N THR A 215 -6.91 -13.38 -18.69
CA THR A 215 -7.52 -12.98 -19.94
C THR A 215 -6.53 -12.05 -20.65
N PRO A 216 -6.30 -12.22 -21.97
CA PRO A 216 -5.43 -11.32 -22.70
C PRO A 216 -5.93 -9.89 -22.53
N ARG A 217 -5.12 -9.01 -21.99
CA ARG A 217 -5.44 -7.57 -21.92
C ARG A 217 -5.66 -7.06 -23.33
N LYS A 218 -6.77 -6.38 -23.57
CA LYS A 218 -6.97 -5.66 -24.84
C LYS A 218 -5.81 -4.69 -25.04
N PRO A 219 -5.19 -4.66 -26.24
CA PRO A 219 -4.12 -3.71 -26.52
C PRO A 219 -4.65 -2.28 -26.28
N ARG A 220 -3.88 -1.47 -25.59
CA ARG A 220 -4.17 -0.05 -25.40
C ARG A 220 -4.29 0.61 -26.76
N GLY A 221 -5.42 1.20 -27.06
CA GLY A 221 -5.52 2.16 -28.15
C GLY A 221 -4.50 3.29 -27.90
N VAL A 222 -3.60 3.49 -28.84
CA VAL A 222 -2.68 4.63 -28.79
C VAL A 222 -3.53 5.90 -28.81
N ARG A 223 -3.56 6.63 -27.68
CA ARG A 223 -4.19 7.97 -27.66
C ARG A 223 -3.45 8.85 -28.66
N PRO A 224 -4.14 9.53 -29.59
CA PRO A 224 -3.46 10.47 -30.48
C PRO A 224 -2.77 11.54 -29.61
N GLY A 225 -1.45 11.64 -29.75
CA GLY A 225 -0.63 12.59 -29.02
C GLY A 225 -1.15 14.02 -29.25
N THR A 226 -1.38 14.74 -28.16
CA THR A 226 -1.48 16.20 -28.23
C THR A 226 -0.13 16.70 -28.74
N GLY A 227 -0.13 17.25 -29.95
CA GLY A 227 1.06 17.69 -30.66
C GLY A 227 1.93 18.67 -29.84
N PRO A 228 3.20 18.83 -30.22
CA PRO A 228 4.17 19.58 -29.44
C PRO A 228 3.69 21.03 -29.26
N ARG A 229 3.56 21.47 -28.01
CA ARG A 229 3.43 22.90 -27.69
C ARG A 229 4.72 23.59 -28.11
N THR A 230 4.66 24.36 -29.20
CA THR A 230 5.75 25.24 -29.62
C THR A 230 6.06 26.21 -28.48
N ARG A 231 7.22 26.09 -27.85
CA ARG A 231 7.75 27.15 -26.98
C ARG A 231 8.19 28.31 -27.88
N SER A 232 7.46 29.40 -27.82
CA SER A 232 7.92 30.70 -28.31
C SER A 232 9.14 31.12 -27.49
N ARG A 233 10.29 31.28 -28.17
CA ARG A 233 11.47 31.94 -27.61
C ARG A 233 11.16 33.45 -27.70
N ALA A 234 11.17 34.13 -26.57
CA ALA A 234 11.42 35.57 -26.46
C ALA A 234 12.51 35.76 -25.41
#